data_489e04ed5de7150e7b85aedbfcb502f5
#
_entry.id   489e04ed5de7150e7b85aedbfcb502f5
#
_cell.length_a   1.000
_cell.length_b   1.000
_cell.length_c   1.000
_cell.angle_alpha   90.00
_cell.angle_beta   90.00
_cell.angle_gamma   90.00
#
_symmetry.space_group_name_H-M   'P 1'
#
loop_
_entity.id
_entity.type
_entity.pdbx_description
1 polymer ?
#
loop_
_entity_poly.entity_id
_entity_poly.type
_entity_poly.pdbx_seq_one_letter_code
_entity_poly.pdbx_strand_id
1 'polypeptide(L)'
;YFIRANKTKFGGAEMYLSRLSKALNKQNIKHKVINSVLPKFLPSWLRSILFNFQVCLTKGNRFYFSLDRITCPDIYRAGDGVHSVFLTVEKKSKLNPLHPIYLFLEKRCFQKAKCIVANSEMIRKQIINTYSINPAKIKVIYNGVESKELDYQSSFDRLSQEFSIKENQSILLYVGSG
;
A
#
# COMPACT_ATOMS: atom_id res chain seq x y z
N TYR A 1 6.14 -10.88 -10.93
CA TYR A 1 4.69 -10.75 -10.80
C TYR A 1 4.35 -9.81 -9.66
N PHE A 2 3.47 -8.83 -9.92
CA PHE A 2 2.87 -7.99 -8.88
C PHE A 2 1.66 -8.68 -8.28
N ILE A 3 1.55 -8.65 -6.95
CA ILE A 3 0.42 -9.22 -6.23
C ILE A 3 -0.41 -8.09 -5.65
N ARG A 4 -1.66 -7.99 -6.11
CA ARG A 4 -2.64 -7.01 -5.62
C ARG A 4 -4.05 -7.59 -5.68
N ALA A 5 -4.69 -7.81 -4.53
CA ALA A 5 -6.01 -8.44 -4.46
C ALA A 5 -7.08 -7.62 -5.17
N ASN A 6 -7.15 -6.34 -4.88
CA ASN A 6 -8.15 -5.45 -5.46
C ASN A 6 -7.78 -5.04 -6.89
N LYS A 7 -8.80 -4.95 -7.73
CA LYS A 7 -8.71 -4.41 -9.10
C LYS A 7 -9.61 -3.18 -9.19
N THR A 8 -9.16 -2.08 -8.57
CA THR A 8 -9.86 -0.80 -8.64
C THR A 8 -9.08 0.17 -9.52
N LYS A 9 -9.75 1.21 -10.03
CA LYS A 9 -9.09 2.26 -10.82
C LYS A 9 -8.48 3.34 -9.93
N PHE A 10 -8.94 3.44 -8.68
CA PHE A 10 -8.59 4.49 -7.74
C PHE A 10 -8.04 3.90 -6.46
N GLY A 11 -7.05 4.57 -5.88
CA GLY A 11 -6.39 4.17 -4.64
C GLY A 11 -4.88 4.38 -4.73
N GLY A 12 -4.23 4.62 -3.58
CA GLY A 12 -2.79 4.88 -3.53
C GLY A 12 -1.93 3.71 -4.00
N ALA A 13 -2.33 2.48 -3.68
CA ALA A 13 -1.62 1.28 -4.10
C ALA A 13 -1.77 1.01 -5.61
N GLU A 14 -2.95 1.26 -6.17
CA GLU A 14 -3.23 1.11 -7.60
C GLU A 14 -2.48 2.15 -8.43
N MET A 15 -2.45 3.40 -7.96
CA MET A 15 -1.66 4.46 -8.60
C MET A 15 -0.17 4.14 -8.57
N TYR A 16 0.35 3.67 -7.42
CA TYR A 16 1.73 3.22 -7.30
C TYR A 16 2.05 2.10 -8.30
N LEU A 17 1.20 1.06 -8.33
CA LEU A 17 1.36 -0.08 -9.25
C LEU A 17 1.33 0.36 -10.71
N SER A 18 0.42 1.26 -11.07
CA SER A 18 0.32 1.81 -12.43
C SER A 18 1.61 2.55 -12.84
N ARG A 19 2.13 3.42 -11.96
CA ARG A 19 3.38 4.16 -12.21
C ARG A 19 4.58 3.22 -12.34
N LEU A 20 4.69 2.25 -11.43
CA LEU A 20 5.77 1.25 -11.47
C LEU A 20 5.68 0.40 -12.74
N SER A 21 4.49 -0.03 -13.13
CA SER A 21 4.26 -0.79 -14.36
C SER A 21 4.68 0.01 -15.61
N LYS A 22 4.32 1.30 -15.68
CA LYS A 22 4.77 2.20 -16.75
C LYS A 22 6.29 2.34 -16.80
N ALA A 23 6.94 2.49 -15.64
CA ALA A 23 8.40 2.61 -15.57
C ALA A 23 9.11 1.32 -16.02
N LEU A 24 8.60 0.15 -15.62
CA LEU A 24 9.15 -1.14 -16.05
C LEU A 24 8.96 -1.39 -17.56
N ASN A 25 7.81 -1.01 -18.11
CA ASN A 25 7.57 -1.09 -19.57
C ASN A 25 8.55 -0.22 -20.36
N LYS A 26 8.88 0.98 -19.87
CA LYS A 26 9.89 1.85 -20.49
C LYS A 26 11.29 1.20 -20.51
N GLN A 27 11.56 0.30 -19.56
CA GLN A 27 12.82 -0.45 -19.48
C GLN A 27 12.73 -1.86 -20.08
N ASN A 28 11.65 -2.18 -20.81
CA ASN A 28 11.40 -3.49 -21.42
C ASN A 28 11.38 -4.66 -20.41
N ILE A 29 11.05 -4.40 -19.12
CA ILE A 29 10.94 -5.41 -18.09
C ILE A 29 9.54 -6.01 -18.10
N LYS A 30 9.45 -7.27 -18.56
CA LYS A 30 8.17 -8.01 -18.61
C LYS A 30 7.64 -8.29 -17.20
N HIS A 31 6.39 -7.94 -16.97
CA HIS A 31 5.71 -8.18 -15.69
C HIS A 31 4.22 -8.49 -15.90
N LYS A 32 3.60 -9.08 -14.89
CA LYS A 32 2.15 -9.36 -14.85
C LYS A 32 1.61 -9.02 -13.47
N VAL A 33 0.32 -8.66 -13.40
CA VAL A 33 -0.38 -8.42 -12.14
C VAL A 33 -1.31 -9.59 -11.85
N ILE A 34 -1.23 -10.13 -10.65
CA ILE A 34 -2.13 -11.16 -10.14
C ILE A 34 -3.11 -10.50 -9.20
N ASN A 35 -4.39 -10.55 -9.55
CA ASN A 35 -5.49 -10.07 -8.74
C ASN A 35 -6.30 -11.23 -8.15
N SER A 36 -7.11 -10.92 -7.15
CA SER A 36 -8.07 -11.88 -6.60
C SER A 36 -9.17 -12.18 -7.64
N VAL A 37 -9.44 -13.46 -7.83
CA VAL A 37 -10.58 -13.95 -8.62
C VAL A 37 -11.83 -14.19 -7.76
N LEU A 38 -11.75 -13.90 -6.45
CA LEU A 38 -12.78 -14.20 -5.49
C LEU A 38 -13.96 -13.24 -5.58
N PRO A 39 -15.20 -13.74 -5.40
CA PRO A 39 -16.38 -12.90 -5.42
C PRO A 39 -16.38 -11.84 -4.32
N LYS A 40 -16.95 -10.66 -4.61
CA LYS A 40 -17.01 -9.54 -3.67
C LYS A 40 -17.97 -9.75 -2.50
N PHE A 41 -18.94 -10.66 -2.62
CA PHE A 41 -19.91 -10.96 -1.54
C PHE A 41 -19.29 -11.73 -0.36
N LEU A 42 -18.12 -12.35 -0.55
CA LEU A 42 -17.43 -13.03 0.55
C LEU A 42 -16.93 -12.03 1.59
N PRO A 43 -17.00 -12.38 2.89
CA PRO A 43 -16.43 -11.56 3.96
C PRO A 43 -14.95 -11.25 3.72
N SER A 44 -14.52 -10.04 4.07
CA SER A 44 -13.14 -9.56 3.80
C SER A 44 -12.07 -10.46 4.42
N TRP A 45 -12.32 -10.99 5.63
CA TRP A 45 -11.39 -11.90 6.30
C TRP A 45 -11.20 -13.22 5.53
N LEU A 46 -12.28 -13.80 5.00
CA LEU A 46 -12.22 -15.04 4.22
C LEU A 46 -11.54 -14.80 2.87
N ARG A 47 -11.87 -13.68 2.23
CA ARG A 47 -11.20 -13.28 0.97
C ARG A 47 -9.68 -13.14 1.15
N SER A 48 -9.24 -12.57 2.27
CA SER A 48 -7.80 -12.43 2.55
C SER A 48 -7.09 -13.78 2.69
N ILE A 49 -7.72 -14.74 3.37
CA ILE A 49 -7.19 -16.10 3.52
C ILE A 49 -7.13 -16.79 2.14
N LEU A 50 -8.26 -16.81 1.44
CA LEU A 50 -8.37 -17.51 0.16
C LEU A 50 -7.46 -16.90 -0.91
N PHE A 51 -7.31 -15.56 -0.92
CA PHE A 51 -6.35 -14.90 -1.81
C PHE A 51 -4.91 -15.27 -1.49
N ASN A 52 -4.55 -15.33 -0.21
CA ASN A 52 -3.24 -15.82 0.20
C ASN A 52 -2.99 -17.26 -0.31
N PHE A 53 -3.95 -18.15 -0.16
CA PHE A 53 -3.87 -19.52 -0.72
C PHE A 53 -3.73 -19.49 -2.24
N GLN A 54 -4.58 -18.75 -2.94
CA GLN A 54 -4.53 -18.62 -4.41
C GLN A 54 -3.12 -18.26 -4.89
N VAL A 55 -2.50 -17.23 -4.30
CA VAL A 55 -1.19 -16.76 -4.76
C VAL A 55 -0.05 -17.69 -4.32
N CYS A 56 -0.11 -18.26 -3.11
CA CYS A 56 0.95 -19.12 -2.63
C CYS A 56 0.96 -20.49 -3.35
N LEU A 57 -0.20 -21.06 -3.67
CA LEU A 57 -0.30 -22.30 -4.45
C LEU A 57 0.20 -22.12 -5.90
N THR A 58 -0.02 -20.93 -6.46
CA THR A 58 0.38 -20.66 -7.85
C THR A 58 1.79 -20.07 -7.97
N LYS A 59 2.51 -19.90 -6.87
CA LYS A 59 3.82 -19.26 -6.90
C LYS A 59 4.85 -19.99 -7.75
N GLY A 60 5.08 -21.27 -7.50
CA GLY A 60 6.17 -22.02 -8.14
C GLY A 60 7.48 -21.23 -8.10
N ASN A 61 8.15 -21.10 -9.24
CA ASN A 61 9.39 -20.34 -9.40
C ASN A 61 9.19 -18.84 -9.71
N ARG A 62 7.98 -18.33 -9.56
CA ARG A 62 7.66 -16.92 -9.87
C ARG A 62 8.22 -15.99 -8.80
N PHE A 63 8.76 -14.86 -9.23
CA PHE A 63 9.19 -13.78 -8.35
C PHE A 63 8.00 -12.86 -8.04
N TYR A 64 7.66 -12.71 -6.75
CA TYR A 64 6.51 -11.95 -6.29
C TYR A 64 6.91 -10.64 -5.61
N PHE A 65 6.50 -9.54 -6.23
CA PHE A 65 6.46 -8.22 -5.60
C PHE A 65 5.03 -7.97 -5.11
N SER A 66 4.83 -8.04 -3.81
CA SER A 66 3.50 -7.93 -3.23
C SER A 66 3.23 -6.54 -2.66
N LEU A 67 2.02 -6.04 -2.95
CA LEU A 67 1.46 -4.85 -2.30
C LEU A 67 0.46 -5.26 -1.20
N ASP A 68 0.05 -6.53 -1.18
CA ASP A 68 -0.84 -7.08 -0.15
C ASP A 68 -0.09 -8.02 0.79
N ARG A 69 -0.67 -8.23 1.98
CA ARG A 69 -0.13 -9.11 3.01
C ARG A 69 -0.34 -10.57 2.63
N ILE A 70 0.67 -11.18 2.05
CA ILE A 70 0.68 -12.61 1.69
C ILE A 70 1.83 -13.32 2.41
N THR A 71 1.74 -14.65 2.55
CA THR A 71 2.75 -15.42 3.30
C THR A 71 3.93 -15.88 2.45
N CYS A 72 3.96 -15.57 1.16
CA CYS A 72 4.98 -16.04 0.22
C CYS A 72 5.58 -14.94 -0.69
N PRO A 73 5.78 -13.68 -0.23
CA PRO A 73 6.37 -12.65 -1.06
C PRO A 73 7.89 -12.83 -1.18
N ASP A 74 8.47 -12.38 -2.29
CA ASP A 74 9.92 -12.14 -2.38
C ASP A 74 10.23 -10.70 -1.97
N ILE A 75 9.48 -9.72 -2.52
CA ILE A 75 9.48 -8.35 -2.05
C ILE A 75 8.08 -8.00 -1.54
N TYR A 76 8.01 -7.33 -0.40
CA TYR A 76 6.77 -6.77 0.12
C TYR A 76 6.87 -5.25 0.24
N ARG A 77 5.93 -4.53 -0.35
CA ARG A 77 5.81 -3.08 -0.16
C ARG A 77 4.80 -2.78 0.95
N ALA A 78 5.31 -2.30 2.07
CA ALA A 78 4.51 -1.85 3.22
C ALA A 78 3.97 -0.44 3.00
N GLY A 79 3.01 -0.31 2.07
CA GLY A 79 2.42 0.98 1.67
C GLY A 79 1.33 1.47 2.60
N ASP A 80 0.61 0.54 3.23
CA ASP A 80 -0.54 0.83 4.11
C ASP A 80 -0.14 0.93 5.60
N GLY A 81 1.17 0.94 5.89
CA GLY A 81 1.66 0.94 7.25
C GLY A 81 1.58 -0.42 7.96
N VAL A 82 1.77 -0.41 9.27
CA VAL A 82 1.76 -1.59 10.13
C VAL A 82 0.39 -1.73 10.79
N HIS A 83 -0.35 -2.79 10.47
CA HIS A 83 -1.72 -2.99 10.94
C HIS A 83 -1.82 -3.10 12.48
N SER A 84 -0.82 -3.71 13.12
CA SER A 84 -0.76 -3.77 14.59
C SER A 84 -0.71 -2.36 15.20
N VAL A 85 0.09 -1.45 14.64
CA VAL A 85 0.17 -0.07 15.10
C VAL A 85 -1.12 0.69 14.83
N PHE A 86 -1.72 0.50 13.64
CA PHE A 86 -3.02 1.06 13.30
C PHE A 86 -4.09 0.69 14.34
N LEU A 87 -4.18 -0.58 14.75
CA LEU A 87 -5.14 -1.03 15.75
C LEU A 87 -4.96 -0.36 17.11
N THR A 88 -3.70 -0.09 17.49
CA THR A 88 -3.38 0.58 18.75
C THR A 88 -3.76 2.07 18.71
N VAL A 89 -3.40 2.75 17.62
CA VAL A 89 -3.67 4.19 17.45
C VAL A 89 -5.17 4.47 17.34
N GLU A 90 -5.85 3.72 16.49
CA GLU A 90 -7.29 3.91 16.22
C GLU A 90 -8.22 3.29 17.28
N LYS A 91 -7.65 2.64 18.31
CA LYS A 91 -8.43 1.96 19.37
C LYS A 91 -9.54 1.06 18.82
N LYS A 92 -9.30 0.42 17.65
CA LYS A 92 -10.31 -0.42 16.98
C LYS A 92 -10.63 -1.66 17.80
N SER A 93 -11.90 -2.05 17.78
CA SER A 93 -12.36 -3.28 18.43
C SER A 93 -11.65 -4.52 17.87
N LYS A 94 -11.14 -5.37 18.79
CA LYS A 94 -10.50 -6.64 18.43
C LYS A 94 -11.50 -7.73 18.01
N LEU A 95 -12.80 -7.46 18.12
CA LEU A 95 -13.86 -8.42 17.79
C LEU A 95 -14.04 -8.66 16.29
N ASN A 96 -13.51 -7.79 15.43
CA ASN A 96 -13.57 -8.01 13.99
C ASN A 96 -12.58 -9.14 13.59
N PRO A 97 -13.06 -10.27 13.04
CA PRO A 97 -12.21 -11.41 12.67
C PRO A 97 -11.16 -11.09 11.61
N LEU A 98 -11.31 -9.98 10.89
CA LEU A 98 -10.32 -9.51 9.94
C LEU A 98 -8.98 -9.14 10.62
N HIS A 99 -9.03 -8.58 11.83
CA HIS A 99 -7.84 -8.08 12.50
C HIS A 99 -6.83 -9.19 12.86
N PRO A 100 -7.21 -10.29 13.54
CA PRO A 100 -6.28 -11.37 13.84
C PRO A 100 -5.71 -12.02 12.58
N ILE A 101 -6.50 -12.13 11.51
CA ILE A 101 -6.03 -12.66 10.23
C ILE A 101 -5.00 -11.72 9.61
N TYR A 102 -5.26 -10.41 9.60
CA TYR A 102 -4.31 -9.42 9.08
C TYR A 102 -3.02 -9.40 9.90
N LEU A 103 -3.08 -9.49 11.22
CA LEU A 103 -1.90 -9.57 12.08
C LEU A 103 -1.06 -10.81 11.77
N PHE A 104 -1.71 -11.96 11.58
CA PHE A 104 -1.04 -13.21 11.20
C PHE A 104 -0.37 -13.09 9.83
N LEU A 105 -1.12 -12.65 8.81
CA LEU A 105 -0.60 -12.50 7.44
C LEU A 105 0.51 -11.46 7.40
N GLU A 106 0.38 -10.34 8.11
CA GLU A 106 1.37 -9.29 8.18
C GLU A 106 2.68 -9.78 8.80
N LYS A 107 2.60 -10.45 9.96
CA LYS A 107 3.77 -11.04 10.62
C LYS A 107 4.49 -12.01 9.68
N ARG A 108 3.76 -12.93 9.05
CA ARG A 108 4.33 -13.91 8.11
C ARG A 108 4.91 -13.24 6.88
N CYS A 109 4.23 -12.22 6.35
CA CYS A 109 4.69 -11.45 5.20
C CYS A 109 6.06 -10.79 5.48
N PHE A 110 6.20 -10.08 6.59
CA PHE A 110 7.46 -9.45 6.98
C PHE A 110 8.57 -10.47 7.23
N GLN A 111 8.26 -11.58 7.89
CA GLN A 111 9.25 -12.63 8.16
C GLN A 111 9.77 -13.31 6.88
N LYS A 112 8.87 -13.61 5.93
CA LYS A 112 9.16 -14.38 4.72
C LYS A 112 9.72 -13.52 3.57
N ALA A 113 9.39 -12.24 3.51
CA ALA A 113 9.94 -11.36 2.48
C ALA A 113 11.47 -11.33 2.53
N LYS A 114 12.11 -11.44 1.36
CA LYS A 114 13.56 -11.27 1.21
C LYS A 114 13.96 -9.79 1.35
N CYS A 115 13.08 -8.91 0.85
CA CYS A 115 13.22 -7.46 0.96
C CYS A 115 11.87 -6.82 1.27
N ILE A 116 11.88 -5.81 2.13
CA ILE A 116 10.70 -5.02 2.48
C ILE A 116 10.95 -3.59 2.01
N VAL A 117 10.00 -3.05 1.27
CA VAL A 117 10.01 -1.64 0.86
C VAL A 117 9.06 -0.87 1.76
N ALA A 118 9.59 -0.05 2.65
CA ALA A 118 8.83 0.90 3.45
C ALA A 118 8.71 2.24 2.70
N ASN A 119 7.55 2.89 2.75
CA ASN A 119 7.33 4.17 2.10
C ASN A 119 7.79 5.38 2.94
N SER A 120 8.27 5.15 4.18
CA SER A 120 8.82 6.18 5.05
C SER A 120 9.71 5.56 6.15
N GLU A 121 10.57 6.39 6.75
CA GLU A 121 11.34 5.98 7.93
C GLU A 121 10.47 5.64 9.13
N MET A 122 9.31 6.31 9.26
CA MET A 122 8.35 5.98 10.30
C MET A 122 7.88 4.52 10.18
N ILE A 123 7.45 4.11 8.99
CA ILE A 123 7.00 2.73 8.73
C ILE A 123 8.15 1.73 8.93
N ARG A 124 9.36 2.06 8.50
CA ARG A 124 10.54 1.23 8.76
C ARG A 124 10.74 0.98 10.26
N LYS A 125 10.71 2.03 11.09
CA LYS A 125 10.82 1.93 12.55
C LYS A 125 9.69 1.11 13.14
N GLN A 126 8.44 1.30 12.70
CA GLN A 126 7.29 0.52 13.16
C GLN A 126 7.46 -0.98 12.88
N ILE A 127 7.92 -1.36 11.68
CA ILE A 127 8.15 -2.77 11.31
C ILE A 127 9.20 -3.40 12.22
N ILE A 128 10.33 -2.70 12.45
CA ILE A 128 11.40 -3.19 13.31
C ILE A 128 10.90 -3.39 14.73
N ASN A 129 10.26 -2.36 15.30
CA ASN A 129 9.84 -2.37 16.70
C ASN A 129 8.71 -3.38 16.97
N THR A 130 7.79 -3.56 16.01
CA THR A 130 6.63 -4.44 16.21
C THR A 130 6.95 -5.91 15.95
N TYR A 131 7.79 -6.21 14.96
CA TYR A 131 8.02 -7.58 14.49
C TYR A 131 9.46 -8.05 14.61
N SER A 132 10.34 -7.25 15.17
CA SER A 132 11.79 -7.53 15.32
C SER A 132 12.45 -7.96 14.00
N ILE A 133 12.06 -7.32 12.92
CA ILE A 133 12.62 -7.60 11.59
C ILE A 133 14.02 -7.01 11.47
N ASN A 134 14.94 -7.79 10.90
CA ASN A 134 16.31 -7.32 10.64
C ASN A 134 16.27 -6.05 9.76
N PRO A 135 16.83 -4.92 10.23
CA PRO A 135 16.86 -3.66 9.49
C PRO A 135 17.47 -3.75 8.09
N ALA A 136 18.41 -4.67 7.87
CA ALA A 136 19.04 -4.90 6.56
C ALA A 136 18.08 -5.39 5.49
N LYS A 137 16.95 -6.00 5.87
CA LYS A 137 15.89 -6.42 4.97
C LYS A 137 14.99 -5.29 4.51
N ILE A 138 15.07 -4.11 5.15
CA ILE A 138 14.12 -3.02 4.92
C ILE A 138 14.81 -1.89 4.17
N LYS A 139 14.26 -1.55 2.99
CA LYS A 139 14.65 -0.38 2.20
C LYS A 139 13.57 0.67 2.28
N VAL A 140 13.95 1.92 2.53
CA VAL A 140 13.01 3.04 2.47
C VAL A 140 13.02 3.61 1.06
N ILE A 141 11.85 3.59 0.42
CA ILE A 141 11.63 4.18 -0.91
C ILE A 141 10.37 5.03 -0.81
N TYR A 142 10.54 6.33 -0.77
CA TYR A 142 9.43 7.27 -0.70
C TYR A 142 8.56 7.21 -1.95
N ASN A 143 7.29 7.57 -1.79
CA ASN A 143 6.40 7.66 -2.93
C ASN A 143 6.83 8.82 -3.82
N GLY A 144 7.10 8.52 -5.09
CA GLY A 144 7.37 9.55 -6.09
C GLY A 144 6.11 10.34 -6.43
N VAL A 145 6.29 11.60 -6.75
CA VAL A 145 5.28 12.47 -7.33
C VAL A 145 5.67 12.78 -8.77
N GLU A 146 4.69 12.87 -9.66
CA GLU A 146 4.93 13.37 -11.02
C GLU A 146 5.06 14.89 -10.92
N SER A 147 6.18 15.43 -11.41
CA SER A 147 6.30 16.87 -11.61
C SER A 147 5.29 17.28 -12.67
N LYS A 148 4.32 18.08 -12.29
CA LYS A 148 3.43 18.79 -13.22
C LYS A 148 3.77 20.26 -13.12
N GLU A 149 3.86 20.92 -14.24
CA GLU A 149 3.80 22.37 -14.25
C GLU A 149 2.42 22.76 -13.70
N LEU A 150 2.43 23.35 -12.52
CA LEU A 150 1.23 23.85 -11.88
C LEU A 150 1.18 25.35 -12.12
N ASP A 151 0.14 25.81 -12.78
CA ASP A 151 -0.22 27.21 -12.79
C ASP A 151 -0.80 27.56 -11.40
N TYR A 152 0.12 27.95 -10.52
CA TYR A 152 -0.23 28.29 -9.14
C TYR A 152 -1.18 29.48 -9.10
N GLN A 153 -0.93 30.52 -9.90
CA GLN A 153 -1.71 31.76 -9.84
C GLN A 153 -3.16 31.51 -10.27
N SER A 154 -3.38 30.92 -11.43
CA SER A 154 -4.74 30.63 -11.90
C SER A 154 -5.51 29.67 -10.98
N SER A 155 -4.81 28.70 -10.37
CA SER A 155 -5.42 27.81 -9.38
C SER A 155 -5.79 28.53 -8.08
N PHE A 156 -4.94 29.43 -7.62
CA PHE A 156 -5.18 30.25 -6.43
C PHE A 156 -6.34 31.23 -6.65
N ASP A 157 -6.35 31.93 -7.80
CA ASP A 157 -7.41 32.89 -8.15
C ASP A 157 -8.78 32.21 -8.20
N ARG A 158 -8.85 31.02 -8.82
CA ARG A 158 -10.08 30.21 -8.85
C ARG A 158 -10.57 29.82 -7.46
N LEU A 159 -9.66 29.32 -6.60
CA LEU A 159 -10.00 28.96 -5.22
C LEU A 159 -10.42 30.19 -4.40
N SER A 160 -9.74 31.31 -4.59
CA SER A 160 -10.04 32.56 -3.90
C SER A 160 -11.44 33.07 -4.26
N GLN A 161 -11.83 32.97 -5.52
CA GLN A 161 -13.19 33.31 -5.96
C GLN A 161 -14.24 32.35 -5.40
N GLU A 162 -13.99 31.02 -5.52
CA GLU A 162 -14.93 29.98 -5.10
C GLU A 162 -15.19 30.01 -3.58
N PHE A 163 -14.15 30.23 -2.78
CA PHE A 163 -14.23 30.21 -1.31
C PHE A 163 -14.14 31.61 -0.65
N SER A 164 -14.18 32.68 -1.43
CA SER A 164 -14.09 34.07 -0.94
C SER A 164 -12.87 34.32 -0.03
N ILE A 165 -11.71 33.79 -0.41
CA ILE A 165 -10.47 33.85 0.37
C ILE A 165 -9.89 35.27 0.26
N LYS A 166 -9.59 35.88 1.42
CA LYS A 166 -8.97 37.24 1.48
C LYS A 166 -7.44 37.13 1.47
N GLU A 167 -6.76 38.15 0.97
CA GLU A 167 -5.29 38.17 0.81
C GLU A 167 -4.49 37.83 2.08
N ASN A 168 -5.03 38.14 3.25
CA ASN A 168 -4.35 37.95 4.54
C ASN A 168 -4.81 36.68 5.29
N GLN A 169 -5.52 35.78 4.63
CA GLN A 169 -5.99 34.51 5.25
C GLN A 169 -4.99 33.37 5.03
N SER A 170 -4.67 32.66 6.11
CA SER A 170 -3.95 31.39 6.01
C SER A 170 -4.91 30.28 5.57
N ILE A 171 -4.50 29.52 4.55
CA ILE A 171 -5.29 28.41 4.02
C ILE A 171 -4.72 27.11 4.58
N LEU A 172 -5.55 26.33 5.26
CA LEU A 172 -5.22 24.97 5.66
C LEU A 172 -6.03 24.00 4.80
N LEU A 173 -5.34 23.29 3.91
CA LEU A 173 -5.95 22.29 3.03
C LEU A 173 -5.70 20.88 3.57
N TYR A 174 -6.78 20.14 3.85
CA TYR A 174 -6.72 18.69 4.13
C TYR A 174 -7.25 17.92 2.93
N VAL A 175 -6.43 17.01 2.39
CA VAL A 175 -6.81 16.12 1.30
C VAL A 175 -6.77 14.68 1.83
N GLY A 176 -7.92 14.05 1.93
CA GLY A 176 -8.06 12.69 2.42
C GLY A 176 -9.23 11.96 1.75
N SER A 177 -9.21 10.63 1.83
CA SER A 177 -10.38 9.81 1.52
C SER A 177 -11.23 9.75 2.79
N GLY A 178 -12.41 10.34 2.76
CA GLY A 178 -13.43 10.17 3.79
C GLY A 178 -14.01 8.76 3.80
#